data_2f200f767c49abbb1a47570fb0331450
#
_entry.id   2f200f767c49abbb1a47570fb0331450
#
_cell.length_a   1.000
_cell.length_b   1.000
_cell.length_c   1.000
_cell.angle_alpha   90.00
_cell.angle_beta   90.00
_cell.angle_gamma   90.00
#
_symmetry.space_group_name_H-M   'P 1'
#
loop_
_entity.id
_entity.type
_entity.pdbx_description
1 polymer ?
#
loop_
_entity_poly.entity_id
_entity_poly.type
_entity_poly.pdbx_seq_one_letter_code
_entity_poly.pdbx_strand_id
1 'polypeptide(L)' 'MGRLILTRRTHEQLRLTLKPDASVDDLLDQLEDGGIWITVVEAERGRARLAVEAPDGLLVLRDELIEACQPCD' A
#
# COMPACT_ATOMS: atom_id res chain seq x y z
N MET A 1 -10.43 9.24 3.26
CA MET A 1 -9.38 8.30 3.60
C MET A 1 -9.92 6.89 3.50
N GLY A 2 -9.21 6.04 2.83
CA GLY A 2 -9.66 4.69 2.62
C GLY A 2 -8.91 3.69 3.48
N ARG A 3 -9.49 2.54 3.63
CA ARG A 3 -8.84 1.47 4.36
C ARG A 3 -8.90 0.21 3.51
N LEU A 4 -7.77 -0.44 3.35
CA LEU A 4 -7.69 -1.64 2.55
C LEU A 4 -7.08 -2.75 3.37
N ILE A 5 -7.69 -3.92 3.30
CA ILE A 5 -7.15 -5.08 3.99
C ILE A 5 -6.71 -6.08 2.95
N LEU A 6 -5.48 -6.54 3.06
CA LEU A 6 -4.94 -7.51 2.11
C LEU A 6 -3.95 -8.43 2.79
N THR A 7 -3.72 -9.56 2.17
CA THR A 7 -2.79 -10.55 2.68
C THR A 7 -1.54 -10.53 1.81
N ARG A 8 -0.39 -10.50 2.46
CA ARG A 8 0.89 -10.59 1.75
C ARG A 8 1.67 -11.77 2.28
N ARG A 9 2.28 -12.50 1.36
CA ARG A 9 3.12 -13.63 1.73
C ARG A 9 4.56 -13.20 1.84
N THR A 10 5.37 -14.05 2.40
CA THR A 10 6.80 -13.79 2.49
C THR A 10 7.33 -13.44 1.11
N HIS A 11 8.11 -12.39 1.03
CA HIS A 11 8.72 -11.86 -0.19
C HIS A 11 7.75 -11.12 -1.12
N GLU A 12 6.49 -11.03 -0.78
CA GLU A 12 5.58 -10.19 -1.54
C GLU A 12 5.65 -8.78 -0.98
N GLN A 13 5.33 -7.82 -1.79
CA GLN A 13 5.47 -6.42 -1.44
C GLN A 13 4.17 -5.66 -1.62
N LEU A 14 4.14 -4.48 -1.05
CA LEU A 14 3.10 -3.53 -1.30
C LEU A 14 3.74 -2.34 -1.93
N ARG A 15 3.06 -1.70 -2.84
CA ARG A 15 3.56 -0.50 -3.45
C ARG A 15 2.57 0.61 -3.27
N LEU A 16 3.04 1.75 -2.80
CA LEU A 16 2.22 2.93 -2.65
C LEU A 16 2.68 3.93 -3.70
N THR A 17 1.75 4.45 -4.44
CA THR A 17 2.10 5.39 -5.49
C THR A 17 0.99 6.43 -5.62
N LEU A 18 1.26 7.50 -6.34
CA LEU A 18 0.28 8.54 -6.52
C LEU A 18 -0.71 8.16 -7.60
N LYS A 19 -1.96 8.52 -7.39
CA LYS A 19 -2.94 8.39 -8.45
C LYS A 19 -2.59 9.39 -9.53
N PRO A 20 -2.90 9.09 -10.78
CA PRO A 20 -2.53 9.98 -11.89
C PRO A 20 -3.06 11.39 -11.77
N ASP A 21 -4.23 11.56 -11.19
CA ASP A 21 -4.84 12.87 -11.08
C ASP A 21 -4.79 13.43 -9.67
N ALA A 22 -3.94 12.89 -8.82
CA ALA A 22 -3.88 13.35 -7.45
C ALA A 22 -3.20 14.70 -7.34
N SER A 23 -3.67 15.50 -6.41
CA SER A 23 -3.05 16.77 -6.12
C SER A 23 -1.95 16.53 -5.10
N VAL A 24 -0.73 16.88 -5.46
CA VAL A 24 0.41 16.67 -4.58
C VAL A 24 0.27 17.52 -3.32
N ASP A 25 -0.21 18.76 -3.47
CA ASP A 25 -0.37 19.62 -2.32
C ASP A 25 -1.37 19.08 -1.33
N ASP A 26 -2.49 18.59 -1.82
CA ASP A 26 -3.50 17.99 -0.95
C ASP A 26 -2.94 16.76 -0.29
N LEU A 27 -2.18 15.97 -1.02
CA LEU A 27 -1.61 14.77 -0.48
C LEU A 27 -0.62 15.09 0.64
N LEU A 28 0.19 16.10 0.45
CA LEU A 28 1.14 16.48 1.48
C LEU A 28 0.42 16.91 2.75
N ASP A 29 -0.66 17.67 2.61
CA ASP A 29 -1.44 18.06 3.77
C ASP A 29 -2.00 16.87 4.50
N GLN A 30 -2.49 15.89 3.77
CA GLN A 30 -3.06 14.71 4.39
C GLN A 30 -1.98 13.86 5.06
N LEU A 31 -0.80 13.82 4.48
CA LEU A 31 0.29 13.08 5.08
C LEU A 31 0.76 13.73 6.37
N GLU A 32 0.78 15.04 6.39
CA GLU A 32 1.16 15.76 7.59
C GLU A 32 0.12 15.56 8.69
N ASP A 33 -1.13 15.52 8.31
CA ASP A 33 -2.20 15.43 9.27
C ASP A 33 -2.32 14.03 9.86
N GLY A 34 -2.34 13.02 9.06
CA GLY A 34 -2.57 11.68 9.56
C GLY A 34 -1.55 10.66 9.15
N GLY A 35 -0.94 10.86 8.00
CA GLY A 35 0.07 9.92 7.52
C GLY A 35 -0.53 8.66 6.95
N ILE A 36 0.30 7.66 6.79
CA ILE A 36 -0.09 6.36 6.28
C ILE A 36 0.10 5.36 7.41
N TRP A 37 -0.92 4.57 7.66
CA TRP A 37 -0.86 3.58 8.73
C TRP A 37 -0.95 2.20 8.13
N ILE A 38 -0.04 1.34 8.52
CA ILE A 38 -0.05 -0.06 8.11
C ILE A 38 -0.05 -0.89 9.38
N THR A 39 -1.11 -1.65 9.57
CA THR A 39 -1.26 -2.46 10.76
C THR A 39 -1.20 -3.92 10.39
N VAL A 40 -0.43 -4.70 11.14
CA VAL A 40 -0.43 -6.15 10.95
C VAL A 40 -1.59 -6.68 11.77
N VAL A 41 -2.64 -7.08 11.09
CA VAL A 41 -3.84 -7.57 11.75
C VAL A 41 -3.65 -8.99 12.22
N GLU A 42 -2.97 -9.78 11.42
CA GLU A 42 -2.79 -11.17 11.69
C GLU A 42 -1.53 -11.63 11.00
N ALA A 43 -0.78 -12.52 11.61
CA ALA A 43 0.42 -13.06 10.98
C ALA A 43 0.48 -14.56 11.25
N GLU A 44 0.69 -15.32 10.20
CA GLU A 44 0.81 -16.75 10.31
C GLU A 44 1.97 -17.20 9.46
N ARG A 45 2.19 -18.47 9.38
CA ARG A 45 3.30 -19.01 8.65
C ARG A 45 3.40 -18.42 7.26
N GLY A 46 4.41 -17.67 7.02
CA GLY A 46 4.72 -17.18 5.69
C GLY A 46 3.77 -16.13 5.14
N ARG A 47 2.82 -15.64 5.93
CA ARG A 47 1.94 -14.61 5.42
C ARG A 47 1.40 -13.73 6.53
N ALA A 48 0.98 -12.54 6.15
CA ALA A 48 0.46 -11.58 7.08
C ALA A 48 -0.74 -10.86 6.47
N ARG A 49 -1.72 -10.58 7.29
CA ARG A 49 -2.86 -9.78 6.86
C ARG A 49 -2.60 -8.36 7.32
N LEU A 50 -2.63 -7.44 6.39
CA LEU A 50 -2.30 -6.06 6.65
C LEU A 50 -3.49 -5.16 6.41
N ALA A 51 -3.66 -4.17 7.27
CA ALA A 51 -4.65 -3.14 7.05
C ALA A 51 -3.89 -1.86 6.72
N VAL A 52 -4.18 -1.27 5.59
CA VAL A 52 -3.50 -0.08 5.14
C VAL A 52 -4.49 1.07 5.11
N GLU A 53 -4.18 2.15 5.82
CA GLU A 53 -4.98 3.35 5.80
C GLU A 53 -4.14 4.45 5.19
N ALA A 54 -4.58 4.99 4.08
CA ALA A 54 -3.81 5.96 3.35
C ALA A 54 -4.72 7.05 2.81
N PRO A 55 -4.15 8.23 2.50
CA PRO A 55 -4.93 9.32 1.91
C PRO A 55 -5.49 8.91 0.56
N ASP A 56 -6.56 9.60 0.15
CA ASP A 56 -7.23 9.28 -1.09
C ASP A 56 -6.35 9.43 -2.32
N GLY A 57 -5.34 10.24 -2.26
CA GLY A 57 -4.48 10.44 -3.42
C GLY A 57 -3.49 9.33 -3.68
N LEU A 58 -3.45 8.33 -2.83
CA LEU A 58 -2.51 7.23 -3.00
C LEU A 58 -3.19 5.97 -3.50
N LEU A 59 -2.48 5.24 -4.32
CA LEU A 59 -2.88 3.92 -4.75
C LEU A 59 -2.06 2.91 -3.98
N VAL A 60 -2.71 1.87 -3.51
CA VAL A 60 -2.03 0.77 -2.86
C VAL A 60 -2.10 -0.41 -3.82
N LEU A 61 -0.95 -0.84 -4.31
CA LEU A 61 -0.88 -1.89 -5.31
C LEU A 61 -0.24 -3.13 -4.75
N ARG A 62 -0.79 -4.27 -5.12
CA ARG A 62 -0.17 -5.53 -4.82
C ARG A 62 0.92 -5.77 -5.83
N ASP A 63 1.92 -6.47 -5.37
CA ASP A 63 3.10 -6.62 -6.14
C ASP A 63 3.14 -7.81 -7.06
N GLU A 64 2.16 -8.66 -7.04
CA GLU A 64 2.17 -9.86 -7.82
C GLU A 64 2.38 -9.58 -9.30
N LEU A 65 1.65 -8.61 -9.81
CA LEU A 65 1.76 -8.32 -11.22
C LEU A 65 3.06 -7.69 -11.58
N ILE A 66 3.58 -6.89 -10.70
CA ILE A 66 4.83 -6.25 -10.94
C ILE A 66 5.95 -7.24 -10.97
N GLU A 67 5.90 -8.20 -10.09
CA GLU A 67 6.85 -9.24 -10.08
C GLU A 67 6.88 -9.98 -11.38
N ALA A 68 5.72 -10.26 -11.90
CA ALA A 68 5.63 -10.97 -13.12
C ALA A 68 6.24 -10.18 -14.24
N CYS A 69 6.16 -8.90 -14.15
CA CYS A 69 6.69 -8.07 -15.17
C CYS A 69 8.15 -7.84 -15.08
N GLN A 70 8.73 -8.15 -13.96
CA GLN A 70 10.07 -7.88 -13.80
C GLN A 70 10.88 -9.03 -13.63
N PRO A 71 10.85 -9.83 -14.48
CA PRO A 71 11.58 -11.00 -14.31
C PRO A 71 12.98 -10.72 -14.08
N CYS A 72 13.30 -9.71 -14.30
CA CYS A 72 14.50 -9.42 -14.18
C CYS A 72 14.96 -8.98 -13.07
N ASP A 73 14.64 -8.66 -12.66
CA ASP A 73 15.20 -8.07 -11.74
C ASP A 73 15.86 -8.67 -11.19
#